data_9d68da11c0b8f688c3d4e68c5d61ff1f
#
_entry.id   9d68da11c0b8f688c3d4e68c5d61ff1f
#
_cell.length_a   1.000
_cell.length_b   1.000
_cell.length_c   1.000
_cell.angle_alpha   90.00
_cell.angle_beta   90.00
_cell.angle_gamma   90.00
#
_symmetry.space_group_name_H-M   'P 1'
#
loop_
_entity.id
_entity.type
_entity.pdbx_description
1 polymer ?
#
loop_
_entity_poly.entity_id
_entity_poly.type
_entity_poly.pdbx_seq_one_letter_code
_entity_poly.pdbx_strand_id
1 'polypeptide(L)'
;MKLVTAIFKPSRLDAVIDALAAAGSSGLTVSEVRGYGRQQGKTEVYRGAEYEVRLLPKVQVDVACSDEAAERIAEAIIGAANTETIGDGKIFIRQLDTVIRIRTGERDEQAVSV
;
A
#
# COMPACT_ATOMS: atom_id res chain seq x y z
N MET A 1 9.67 -3.44 15.09
CA MET A 1 8.49 -3.64 14.22
C MET A 1 8.28 -2.43 13.35
N LYS A 2 7.83 -2.66 12.14
CA LYS A 2 7.61 -1.61 11.16
C LYS A 2 6.18 -1.67 10.61
N LEU A 3 5.68 -0.52 10.20
CA LEU A 3 4.48 -0.43 9.38
C LEU A 3 4.93 -0.04 7.97
N VAL A 4 4.70 -0.93 7.03
CA VAL A 4 4.96 -0.66 5.61
C VAL A 4 3.64 -0.22 4.99
N THR A 5 3.58 1.02 4.54
CA THR A 5 2.41 1.60 3.87
C THR A 5 2.77 1.83 2.41
N ALA A 6 1.97 1.29 1.51
CA ALA A 6 2.16 1.51 0.07
C ALA A 6 0.91 2.15 -0.52
N ILE A 7 1.09 3.17 -1.35
CA ILE A 7 0.00 3.80 -2.09
C ILE A 7 0.35 3.68 -3.57
N PHE A 8 -0.53 3.04 -4.34
CA PHE A 8 -0.23 2.69 -5.72
C PHE A 8 -1.51 2.63 -6.57
N LYS A 9 -1.36 2.31 -7.84
CA LYS A 9 -2.48 2.24 -8.79
C LYS A 9 -3.41 1.08 -8.47
N PRO A 10 -4.73 1.28 -8.48
CA PRO A 10 -5.70 0.22 -8.17
C PRO A 10 -5.53 -1.04 -9.01
N SER A 11 -5.12 -0.90 -10.27
CA SER A 11 -4.93 -2.03 -11.18
C SER A 11 -3.86 -3.02 -10.72
N ARG A 12 -2.99 -2.61 -9.77
CA ARG A 12 -1.91 -3.46 -9.27
C ARG A 12 -2.23 -4.15 -7.95
N LEU A 13 -3.45 -3.95 -7.42
CA LEU A 13 -3.78 -4.48 -6.10
C LEU A 13 -3.64 -6.00 -6.02
N ASP A 14 -4.22 -6.73 -6.97
CA ASP A 14 -4.18 -8.19 -6.92
C ASP A 14 -2.74 -8.71 -7.00
N ALA A 15 -1.91 -8.11 -7.85
CA ALA A 15 -0.50 -8.48 -7.96
C ALA A 15 0.26 -8.21 -6.66
N VAL A 16 -0.06 -7.10 -5.97
CA VAL A 16 0.55 -6.76 -4.69
C VAL A 16 0.14 -7.75 -3.61
N ILE A 17 -1.15 -8.10 -3.53
CA ILE A 17 -1.64 -9.09 -2.57
C ILE A 17 -0.92 -10.43 -2.77
N ASP A 18 -0.82 -10.90 -4.01
CA ASP A 18 -0.14 -12.15 -4.33
C ASP A 18 1.35 -12.11 -3.95
N ALA A 19 2.02 -10.99 -4.25
CA ALA A 19 3.43 -10.82 -3.93
C ALA A 19 3.67 -10.80 -2.41
N LEU A 20 2.79 -10.15 -1.66
CA LEU A 20 2.89 -10.11 -0.20
C LEU A 20 2.66 -11.49 0.41
N ALA A 21 1.70 -12.25 -0.09
CA ALA A 21 1.47 -13.62 0.35
C ALA A 21 2.71 -14.49 0.08
N ALA A 22 3.31 -14.37 -1.11
CA ALA A 22 4.52 -15.10 -1.46
C ALA A 22 5.72 -14.69 -0.61
N ALA A 23 5.77 -13.45 -0.15
CA ALA A 23 6.82 -12.95 0.74
C ALA A 23 6.61 -13.33 2.21
N GLY A 24 5.54 -14.05 2.51
CA GLY A 24 5.26 -14.52 3.87
C GLY A 24 4.49 -13.54 4.74
N SER A 25 3.89 -12.51 4.16
CA SER A 25 3.04 -11.60 4.92
C SER A 25 1.75 -12.32 5.34
N SER A 26 1.43 -12.25 6.62
CA SER A 26 0.27 -12.95 7.18
C SER A 26 -1.01 -12.13 7.11
N GLY A 27 -0.89 -10.83 6.88
CA GLY A 27 -2.06 -9.96 6.83
C GLY A 27 -1.73 -8.60 6.27
N LEU A 28 -2.74 -7.95 5.76
CA LEU A 28 -2.64 -6.61 5.25
C LEU A 28 -4.00 -5.93 5.37
N THR A 29 -3.98 -4.60 5.39
CA THR A 29 -5.20 -3.79 5.39
C THR A 29 -5.21 -2.98 4.11
N VAL A 30 -6.35 -2.95 3.44
CA VAL A 30 -6.53 -2.22 2.19
C VAL A 30 -7.52 -1.09 2.38
N SER A 31 -7.17 0.09 1.92
CA SER A 31 -8.08 1.23 1.87
C SER A 31 -8.09 1.82 0.46
N GLU A 32 -9.23 2.34 0.06
CA GLU A 32 -9.34 3.14 -1.15
C GLU A 32 -9.05 4.58 -0.79
N VAL A 33 -8.14 5.21 -1.54
CA VAL A 33 -7.71 6.59 -1.29
C VAL A 33 -7.66 7.35 -2.62
N ARG A 34 -7.48 8.65 -2.54
CA ARG A 34 -7.29 9.48 -3.72
C ARG A 34 -6.01 10.27 -3.56
N GLY A 35 -5.29 10.43 -4.66
CA GLY A 35 -4.03 11.13 -4.65
C GLY A 35 -3.92 12.16 -5.75
N TYR A 36 -3.20 13.24 -5.44
CA TYR A 36 -2.80 14.25 -6.40
C TYR A 36 -1.27 14.26 -6.45
N GLY A 37 -0.72 14.21 -7.64
CA GLY A 37 0.73 14.19 -7.79
C GLY A 37 1.14 14.48 -9.22
N ARG A 38 2.36 14.03 -9.58
CA ARG A 38 2.95 14.30 -10.89
C ARG A 38 2.18 13.69 -12.05
N GLN A 39 1.36 12.66 -11.79
CA GLN A 39 0.50 12.07 -12.80
C GLN A 39 -0.56 13.07 -13.28
N GLN A 40 -0.91 14.04 -12.46
CA GLN A 40 -1.96 15.04 -12.66
C GLN A 40 -3.32 14.39 -12.88
N GLY A 41 -4.35 15.21 -12.88
CA GLY A 41 -5.69 14.74 -13.14
C GLY A 41 -5.96 14.60 -14.62
N LYS A 42 -7.03 13.88 -14.93
CA LYS A 42 -7.53 13.75 -16.29
C LYS A 42 -8.52 14.88 -16.56
N THR A 43 -8.58 15.32 -17.81
CA THR A 43 -9.64 16.21 -18.25
C THR A 43 -10.81 15.34 -18.71
N GLU A 44 -11.99 15.61 -18.15
CA GLU A 44 -13.23 14.92 -18.54
C GLU A 44 -14.20 15.91 -19.15
N VAL A 45 -15.02 15.44 -20.08
CA VAL A 45 -16.07 16.23 -20.71
C VAL A 45 -17.42 15.77 -20.19
N TYR A 46 -18.19 16.72 -19.65
CA TYR A 46 -19.54 16.44 -19.17
C TYR A 46 -20.47 17.56 -19.66
N ARG A 47 -21.51 17.18 -20.41
CA ARG A 47 -22.47 18.14 -20.98
C ARG A 47 -21.79 19.26 -21.77
N GLY A 48 -20.71 18.92 -22.50
CA GLY A 48 -19.99 19.88 -23.33
C GLY A 48 -19.00 20.77 -22.58
N ALA A 49 -18.84 20.62 -21.26
CA ALA A 49 -17.85 21.33 -20.47
C ALA A 49 -16.73 20.38 -20.05
N GLU A 50 -15.49 20.88 -20.07
CA GLU A 50 -14.34 20.13 -19.59
C GLU A 50 -14.13 20.35 -18.11
N TYR A 51 -13.85 19.28 -17.39
CA TYR A 51 -13.53 19.29 -15.96
C TYR A 51 -12.18 18.64 -15.71
N GLU A 52 -11.31 19.31 -14.99
CA GLU A 52 -10.04 18.75 -14.56
C GLU A 52 -10.27 17.85 -13.34
N VAL A 53 -9.84 16.62 -13.45
CA VAL A 53 -9.87 15.67 -12.32
C VAL A 53 -8.56 15.80 -11.58
N ARG A 54 -8.57 16.41 -10.39
CA ARG A 54 -7.37 16.66 -9.59
C ARG A 54 -6.93 15.48 -8.77
N LEU A 55 -7.89 14.70 -8.27
CA LEU A 55 -7.63 13.56 -7.41
C LEU A 55 -7.92 12.27 -8.17
N LEU A 56 -6.94 11.41 -8.23
CA LEU A 56 -7.04 10.11 -8.90
C LEU A 56 -7.23 9.00 -7.89
N PRO A 57 -8.03 7.97 -8.22
CA PRO A 57 -8.15 6.80 -7.36
C PRO A 57 -6.80 6.12 -7.18
N LYS A 58 -6.51 5.74 -5.93
CA LYS A 58 -5.36 4.94 -5.54
C LYS A 58 -5.81 3.93 -4.50
N VAL A 59 -4.99 2.94 -4.22
CA VAL A 59 -5.19 2.07 -3.08
C VAL A 59 -4.03 2.22 -2.11
N GLN A 60 -4.34 2.06 -0.84
CA GLN A 60 -3.35 2.04 0.23
C GLN A 60 -3.36 0.67 0.87
N VAL A 61 -2.19 0.08 1.00
CA VAL A 61 -2.01 -1.19 1.71
C VAL A 61 -1.10 -0.93 2.90
N ASP A 62 -1.50 -1.41 4.07
CA ASP A 62 -0.71 -1.33 5.30
C ASP A 62 -0.38 -2.73 5.78
N VAL A 63 0.90 -2.95 6.08
CA VAL A 63 1.41 -4.23 6.59
C VAL A 63 2.27 -3.96 7.81
N ALA A 64 1.87 -4.51 8.95
CA ALA A 64 2.71 -4.52 10.15
C ALA A 64 3.61 -5.76 10.09
N CYS A 65 4.91 -5.59 10.35
CA CYS A 65 5.87 -6.67 10.22
C CYS A 65 7.06 -6.49 11.16
N SER A 66 7.90 -7.52 11.25
CA SER A 66 9.15 -7.42 11.98
C SER A 66 10.13 -6.50 11.24
N ASP A 67 11.14 -6.00 11.94
CA ASP A 67 12.18 -5.17 11.32
C ASP A 67 12.88 -5.93 10.18
N GLU A 68 13.14 -7.22 10.39
CA GLU A 68 13.84 -8.06 9.41
C GLU A 68 13.01 -8.28 8.14
N ALA A 69 11.68 -8.29 8.25
CA ALA A 69 10.79 -8.53 7.12
C ALA A 69 10.52 -7.28 6.29
N ALA A 70 10.75 -6.08 6.84
CA ALA A 70 10.30 -4.83 6.24
C ALA A 70 10.87 -4.62 4.82
N GLU A 71 12.17 -4.83 4.63
CA GLU A 71 12.78 -4.65 3.31
C GLU A 71 12.27 -5.68 2.30
N ARG A 72 12.11 -6.93 2.71
CA ARG A 72 11.58 -7.97 1.84
C ARG A 72 10.16 -7.65 1.40
N ILE A 73 9.35 -7.14 2.31
CA ILE A 73 7.97 -6.73 2.03
C ILE A 73 7.96 -5.55 1.07
N ALA A 74 8.79 -4.54 1.31
CA ALA A 74 8.91 -3.38 0.42
C ALA A 74 9.33 -3.80 -0.99
N GLU A 75 10.30 -4.68 -1.11
CA GLU A 75 10.75 -5.16 -2.42
C GLU A 75 9.67 -5.96 -3.14
N ALA A 76 8.89 -6.76 -2.42
CA ALA A 76 7.77 -7.49 -3.01
C ALA A 76 6.73 -6.51 -3.59
N ILE A 77 6.43 -5.44 -2.86
CA ILE A 77 5.51 -4.40 -3.33
C ILE A 77 6.06 -3.70 -4.56
N ILE A 78 7.34 -3.31 -4.55
CA ILE A 78 7.98 -2.65 -5.71
C ILE A 78 7.85 -3.55 -6.95
N GLY A 79 8.19 -4.81 -6.83
CA GLY A 79 8.12 -5.73 -7.97
C GLY A 79 6.73 -5.89 -8.54
N ALA A 80 5.71 -5.86 -7.69
CA ALA A 80 4.33 -6.04 -8.11
C ALA A 80 3.67 -4.76 -8.61
N ALA A 81 4.01 -3.60 -8.02
CA ALA A 81 3.34 -2.33 -8.29
C ALA A 81 4.04 -1.49 -9.35
N ASN A 82 5.32 -1.74 -9.63
CA ASN A 82 6.11 -0.94 -10.56
C ASN A 82 5.69 -1.20 -12.00
N THR A 83 5.26 -0.15 -12.70
CA THR A 83 4.97 -0.18 -14.15
C THR A 83 5.92 0.75 -14.91
N GLU A 84 6.89 1.34 -14.22
CA GLU A 84 7.87 2.30 -14.76
C GLU A 84 7.19 3.54 -15.35
N THR A 85 6.06 3.92 -14.78
CA THR A 85 5.33 5.12 -15.22
C THR A 85 5.08 6.05 -14.06
N ILE A 86 4.86 7.33 -14.37
CA ILE A 86 4.48 8.33 -13.38
C ILE A 86 3.13 7.91 -12.77
N GLY A 87 3.02 8.00 -11.46
CA GLY A 87 1.81 7.62 -10.75
C GLY A 87 1.85 6.22 -10.14
N ASP A 88 2.97 5.51 -10.26
CA ASP A 88 3.13 4.18 -9.66
C ASP A 88 3.01 4.19 -8.14
N GLY A 89 3.35 5.32 -7.51
CA GLY A 89 3.13 5.48 -6.08
C GLY A 89 4.40 5.47 -5.25
N LYS A 90 4.20 5.32 -3.94
CA LYS A 90 5.29 5.37 -2.96
C LYS A 90 5.07 4.37 -1.84
N ILE A 91 6.16 4.02 -1.19
CA ILE A 91 6.16 3.18 0.01
C ILE A 91 6.72 4.00 1.16
N PHE A 92 6.05 3.93 2.31
CA PHE A 92 6.48 4.57 3.55
C PHE A 92 6.73 3.49 4.59
N ILE A 93 7.85 3.55 5.26
CA ILE A 93 8.18 2.61 6.34
C ILE A 93 8.34 3.40 7.62
N ARG A 94 7.55 3.04 8.64
CA ARG A 94 7.57 3.70 9.94
C ARG A 94 7.84 2.70 11.04
N GLN A 95 8.51 3.17 12.07
CA GLN A 95 8.68 2.39 13.29
C GLN A 95 7.36 2.33 14.05
N LEU A 96 6.99 1.13 14.50
CA LEU A 96 5.86 0.93 15.40
C LEU A 96 6.37 0.69 16.82
N ASP A 97 5.80 1.43 17.76
CA ASP A 97 6.15 1.26 19.18
C ASP A 97 5.56 -0.01 19.74
N THR A 98 4.30 -0.28 19.44
CA THR A 98 3.57 -1.42 19.99
C THR A 98 2.55 -1.93 19.00
N VAL A 99 2.41 -3.25 18.91
CA VAL A 99 1.35 -3.92 18.16
C VAL A 99 0.64 -4.87 19.12
N ILE A 100 -0.69 -4.86 19.12
CA ILE A 100 -1.50 -5.71 20.00
C ILE A 100 -2.53 -6.42 19.15
N ARG A 101 -2.58 -7.74 19.26
CA ARG A 101 -3.62 -8.54 18.60
C ARG A 101 -4.88 -8.49 19.43
N ILE A 102 -5.98 -8.04 18.83
CA ILE A 102 -7.23 -7.82 19.56
C ILE A 102 -7.75 -9.12 20.17
N ARG A 103 -7.76 -10.22 19.40
CA ARG A 103 -8.36 -11.48 19.83
C ARG A 103 -7.65 -12.09 21.04
N THR A 104 -6.32 -11.99 21.09
CA THR A 104 -5.51 -12.71 22.07
C THR A 104 -4.84 -11.80 23.10
N GLY A 105 -4.73 -10.50 22.80
CA GLY A 105 -3.93 -9.59 23.61
C GLY A 105 -2.42 -9.78 23.47
N GLU A 106 -1.98 -10.67 22.58
CA GLU A 106 -0.54 -10.85 22.32
C GLU A 106 0.05 -9.56 21.77
N ARG A 107 1.33 -9.33 22.10
CA ARG A 107 2.00 -8.08 21.79
C ARG A 107 3.23 -8.28 20.92
N ASP A 108 3.53 -7.24 20.16
CA ASP A 108 4.77 -7.02 19.44
C ASP A 108 5.09 -8.17 18.48
N GLU A 109 6.21 -8.86 18.62
CA GLU A 109 6.62 -9.90 17.67
C GLU A 109 5.56 -11.00 17.51
N GLN A 110 4.87 -11.36 18.59
CA GLN A 110 3.80 -12.35 18.54
C GLN A 110 2.57 -11.81 17.83
N ALA A 111 2.31 -10.52 17.91
CA ALA A 111 1.16 -9.89 17.25
C ALA A 111 1.36 -9.72 15.76
N VAL A 112 2.60 -9.55 15.27
CA VAL A 112 2.91 -9.39 13.84
C VAL A 112 3.26 -10.71 13.16
N SER A 113 3.59 -11.76 13.90
CA SER A 113 3.83 -13.08 13.34
C SER A 113 2.53 -13.82 13.07
N VAL A 114 2.58 -14.78 12.19
CA VAL A 114 1.41 -15.57 11.80
C VAL A 114 1.02 -16.51 12.93
#